data_db5d02cd8616d176a7d14ca9fae6050c
#
_entry.id   db5d02cd8616d176a7d14ca9fae6050c
#
_cell.length_a   1.000
_cell.length_b   1.000
_cell.length_c   1.000
_cell.angle_alpha   90.00
_cell.angle_beta   90.00
_cell.angle_gamma   90.00
#
_symmetry.space_group_name_H-M   'P 1'
#
loop_
_entity.id
_entity.type
_entity.pdbx_description
1 polymer ?
#
loop_
_entity_poly.entity_id
_entity_poly.type
_entity_poly.pdbx_seq_one_letter_code
_entity_poly.pdbx_strand_id
1 'polypeptide(L)'
;MTPAPSELTIRPLTGADELGLFRRLSYVLDHELADDLATGRRRPEWMWVALRGDRVLGRLSWWTGQEGGSPQFLDFFDLDDTLPEPERGAIGLELVEKATAAVVPAGSPRPEYGRFIPPDWREDPAEREIVEARIRVMEASGARMLVERLRLEWRAGTPVPPDSGRLVFRQVSGREDLVALMAPVMEGTLDAHGQADLASGLSAREAAEKQYDEEFAGLRTPREWWRVAELPSGEPVGFVVPARNNYHPMISYIGVLPAHRGHGYIDDILAEGTRVLTAQDGVERIRAATDLGNVPMAKSFARLGYVNFERAFDMVWDH
;
A
#
# COMPACT_ATOMS: atom_id res chain seq x y z
N MET A 1 -34.56 29.01 -21.93
CA MET A 1 -34.37 28.97 -20.48
C MET A 1 -33.28 27.93 -20.18
N THR A 2 -32.11 28.36 -19.80
CA THR A 2 -31.06 27.46 -19.30
C THR A 2 -31.54 26.92 -17.94
N PRO A 3 -31.64 25.59 -17.73
CA PRO A 3 -31.99 25.06 -16.41
C PRO A 3 -31.04 25.62 -15.38
N ALA A 4 -31.53 25.97 -14.19
CA ALA A 4 -30.69 26.39 -13.09
C ALA A 4 -29.63 25.30 -12.84
N PRO A 5 -28.37 25.66 -12.55
CA PRO A 5 -27.37 24.65 -12.25
C PRO A 5 -27.86 23.82 -11.06
N SER A 6 -27.94 22.50 -11.25
CA SER A 6 -28.31 21.59 -10.17
C SER A 6 -27.33 21.76 -9.00
N GLU A 7 -27.88 21.82 -7.78
CA GLU A 7 -27.11 21.98 -6.54
C GLU A 7 -26.13 20.81 -6.35
N LEU A 8 -24.96 21.12 -5.77
CA LEU A 8 -23.96 20.10 -5.42
C LEU A 8 -24.49 19.26 -4.24
N THR A 9 -24.55 17.97 -4.43
CA THR A 9 -24.95 17.00 -3.40
C THR A 9 -23.76 16.10 -3.09
N ILE A 10 -23.35 16.05 -1.81
CA ILE A 10 -22.27 15.16 -1.34
C ILE A 10 -22.90 14.22 -0.31
N ARG A 11 -22.85 12.91 -0.60
CA ARG A 11 -23.46 11.88 0.23
C ARG A 11 -22.75 10.53 0.10
N PRO A 12 -22.91 9.60 1.07
CA PRO A 12 -22.54 8.20 0.89
C PRO A 12 -23.45 7.51 -0.13
N LEU A 13 -23.06 6.33 -0.58
CA LEU A 13 -23.94 5.43 -1.30
C LEU A 13 -25.07 4.96 -0.38
N THR A 14 -26.26 4.77 -0.95
CA THR A 14 -27.45 4.29 -0.23
C THR A 14 -27.48 2.77 -0.10
N GLY A 15 -26.70 2.06 -0.93
CA GLY A 15 -26.59 0.61 -0.95
C GLY A 15 -25.61 0.13 -2.01
N ALA A 16 -25.38 -1.17 -2.05
CA ALA A 16 -24.49 -1.80 -3.03
C ALA A 16 -25.02 -1.71 -4.48
N ASP A 17 -26.31 -1.48 -4.67
CA ASP A 17 -26.95 -1.25 -5.95
C ASP A 17 -26.50 0.05 -6.64
N GLU A 18 -26.00 1.03 -5.87
CA GLU A 18 -25.40 2.25 -6.41
C GLU A 18 -23.92 2.09 -6.83
N LEU A 19 -23.34 0.88 -6.80
CA LEU A 19 -21.95 0.66 -7.24
C LEU A 19 -21.71 1.13 -8.68
N GLY A 20 -22.75 1.01 -9.56
CA GLY A 20 -22.68 1.54 -10.92
C GLY A 20 -22.53 3.07 -10.99
N LEU A 21 -23.10 3.80 -10.02
CA LEU A 21 -22.91 5.24 -9.89
C LEU A 21 -21.47 5.56 -9.47
N PHE A 22 -20.95 4.87 -8.47
CA PHE A 22 -19.58 5.05 -7.97
C PHE A 22 -18.53 4.80 -9.07
N ARG A 23 -18.75 3.82 -9.95
CA ARG A 23 -17.86 3.45 -11.06
C ARG A 23 -17.89 4.38 -12.27
N ARG A 24 -18.64 5.48 -12.25
CA ARG A 24 -18.64 6.46 -13.37
C ARG A 24 -17.33 7.24 -13.49
N LEU A 25 -16.56 7.35 -12.43
CA LEU A 25 -15.15 7.71 -12.48
C LEU A 25 -14.33 6.42 -12.41
N SER A 26 -13.21 6.36 -13.16
CA SER A 26 -12.41 5.14 -13.28
C SER A 26 -11.16 5.20 -12.40
N TYR A 27 -10.80 4.04 -11.81
CA TYR A 27 -9.55 3.85 -11.10
C TYR A 27 -9.10 2.39 -11.19
N VAL A 28 -7.80 2.13 -11.05
CA VAL A 28 -7.21 0.79 -11.22
C VAL A 28 -7.80 -0.27 -10.28
N LEU A 29 -8.34 0.13 -9.12
CA LEU A 29 -8.95 -0.76 -8.13
C LEU A 29 -10.45 -1.01 -8.35
N ASP A 30 -11.07 -0.48 -9.38
CA ASP A 30 -12.50 -0.65 -9.64
C ASP A 30 -12.94 -2.12 -9.73
N HIS A 31 -12.02 -3.00 -10.11
CA HIS A 31 -12.27 -4.45 -10.22
C HIS A 31 -12.42 -5.14 -8.86
N GLU A 32 -11.92 -4.56 -7.77
CA GLU A 32 -11.98 -5.10 -6.41
C GLU A 32 -13.29 -4.74 -5.68
N LEU A 33 -13.96 -3.64 -6.08
CA LEU A 33 -15.08 -3.03 -5.35
C LEU A 33 -16.23 -3.99 -5.05
N ALA A 34 -16.59 -4.87 -5.99
CA ALA A 34 -17.72 -5.79 -5.79
C ALA A 34 -17.41 -6.86 -4.74
N ASP A 35 -16.19 -7.41 -4.77
CA ASP A 35 -15.73 -8.40 -3.79
C ASP A 35 -15.52 -7.76 -2.42
N ASP A 36 -14.96 -6.56 -2.36
CA ASP A 36 -14.78 -5.81 -1.13
C ASP A 36 -16.11 -5.49 -0.43
N LEU A 37 -17.15 -5.11 -1.18
CA LEU A 37 -18.50 -4.94 -0.65
C LEU A 37 -19.10 -6.26 -0.15
N ALA A 38 -18.94 -7.33 -0.93
CA ALA A 38 -19.48 -8.64 -0.56
C ALA A 38 -18.82 -9.24 0.68
N THR A 39 -17.55 -8.92 0.93
CA THR A 39 -16.75 -9.43 2.06
C THR A 39 -16.65 -8.44 3.22
N GLY A 40 -17.34 -7.27 3.16
CA GLY A 40 -17.35 -6.28 4.22
C GLY A 40 -16.03 -5.52 4.42
N ARG A 41 -15.09 -5.62 3.48
CA ARG A 41 -13.86 -4.78 3.45
C ARG A 41 -14.16 -3.34 3.04
N ARG A 42 -15.30 -3.10 2.36
CA ARG A 42 -15.91 -1.79 2.13
C ARG A 42 -17.37 -1.85 2.51
N ARG A 43 -17.95 -0.68 2.76
CA ARG A 43 -19.36 -0.52 3.09
C ARG A 43 -19.93 0.67 2.33
N PRO A 44 -21.22 0.65 1.93
CA PRO A 44 -21.83 1.79 1.23
C PRO A 44 -21.66 3.11 1.96
N GLU A 45 -21.74 3.12 3.30
CA GLU A 45 -21.56 4.31 4.14
C GLU A 45 -20.12 4.86 4.16
N TRP A 46 -19.15 4.08 3.67
CA TRP A 46 -17.76 4.51 3.48
C TRP A 46 -17.45 4.95 2.06
N MET A 47 -18.40 4.81 1.15
CA MET A 47 -18.26 5.12 -0.27
C MET A 47 -19.05 6.38 -0.59
N TRP A 48 -18.38 7.48 -0.82
CA TRP A 48 -18.99 8.80 -0.96
C TRP A 48 -18.89 9.30 -2.40
N VAL A 49 -19.91 10.06 -2.82
CA VAL A 49 -19.96 10.70 -4.13
C VAL A 49 -20.35 12.17 -4.01
N ALA A 50 -19.75 13.00 -4.86
CA ALA A 50 -20.14 14.37 -5.12
C ALA A 50 -20.90 14.41 -6.45
N LEU A 51 -22.11 14.91 -6.44
CA LEU A 51 -23.06 14.87 -7.58
C LEU A 51 -23.55 16.26 -7.95
N ARG A 52 -23.74 16.49 -9.22
CA ARG A 52 -24.52 17.62 -9.76
C ARG A 52 -25.57 17.06 -10.72
N GLY A 53 -26.80 16.92 -10.22
CA GLY A 53 -27.79 16.09 -10.91
C GLY A 53 -27.31 14.64 -11.01
N ASP A 54 -27.28 14.08 -12.21
CA ASP A 54 -26.82 12.71 -12.43
C ASP A 54 -25.30 12.60 -12.67
N ARG A 55 -24.57 13.71 -12.74
CA ARG A 55 -23.13 13.71 -13.01
C ARG A 55 -22.32 13.51 -11.74
N VAL A 56 -21.43 12.52 -11.73
CA VAL A 56 -20.46 12.31 -10.66
C VAL A 56 -19.29 13.25 -10.89
N LEU A 57 -19.02 14.14 -9.93
CA LEU A 57 -17.93 15.11 -9.96
C LEU A 57 -16.74 14.67 -9.10
N GLY A 58 -16.99 13.76 -8.15
CA GLY A 58 -15.96 13.18 -7.31
C GLY A 58 -16.46 11.95 -6.59
N ARG A 59 -15.55 11.08 -6.20
CA ARG A 59 -15.81 9.91 -5.36
C ARG A 59 -14.67 9.69 -4.38
N LEU A 60 -15.00 9.05 -3.27
CA LEU A 60 -14.05 8.73 -2.21
C LEU A 60 -14.51 7.48 -1.47
N SER A 61 -13.56 6.61 -1.08
CA SER A 61 -13.88 5.42 -0.28
C SER A 61 -12.74 4.98 0.61
N TRP A 62 -13.11 4.46 1.79
CA TRP A 62 -12.19 3.76 2.70
C TRP A 62 -12.27 2.25 2.52
N TRP A 63 -11.19 1.59 2.91
CA TRP A 63 -11.01 0.14 2.92
C TRP A 63 -10.53 -0.34 4.29
N THR A 64 -10.81 -1.62 4.60
CA THR A 64 -10.25 -2.33 5.76
C THR A 64 -9.76 -3.71 5.33
N GLY A 65 -8.67 -4.16 5.95
CA GLY A 65 -8.14 -5.52 5.73
C GLY A 65 -8.94 -6.62 6.42
N GLN A 66 -9.81 -6.26 7.37
CA GLN A 66 -10.56 -7.21 8.20
C GLN A 66 -12.06 -6.99 8.06
N GLU A 67 -12.80 -8.08 7.84
CA GLU A 67 -14.26 -8.04 7.88
C GLU A 67 -14.74 -7.47 9.22
N GLY A 68 -15.65 -6.50 9.18
CA GLY A 68 -16.16 -5.83 10.37
C GLY A 68 -15.22 -4.81 11.02
N GLY A 69 -14.02 -4.62 10.49
CA GLY A 69 -13.05 -3.64 10.97
C GLY A 69 -13.48 -2.18 10.80
N SER A 70 -12.74 -1.27 11.41
CA SER A 70 -12.83 0.18 11.16
C SER A 70 -12.09 0.55 9.86
N PRO A 71 -12.36 1.75 9.29
CA PRO A 71 -11.62 2.26 8.14
C PRO A 71 -10.11 2.31 8.44
N GLN A 72 -9.30 1.66 7.61
CA GLN A 72 -7.85 1.61 7.77
C GLN A 72 -7.11 2.42 6.72
N PHE A 73 -7.69 2.52 5.53
CA PHE A 73 -7.04 3.16 4.39
C PHE A 73 -8.06 3.93 3.56
N LEU A 74 -7.74 5.16 3.19
CA LEU A 74 -8.45 5.91 2.16
C LEU A 74 -7.73 5.63 0.83
N ASP A 75 -8.30 4.81 -0.04
CA ASP A 75 -7.65 4.35 -1.27
C ASP A 75 -8.38 4.71 -2.56
N PHE A 76 -9.57 5.27 -2.45
CA PHE A 76 -10.28 5.89 -3.55
C PHE A 76 -10.48 7.37 -3.29
N PHE A 77 -9.94 8.19 -4.17
CA PHE A 77 -10.26 9.60 -4.28
C PHE A 77 -10.08 10.03 -5.73
N ASP A 78 -11.18 10.14 -6.46
CA ASP A 78 -11.20 10.55 -7.85
C ASP A 78 -12.10 11.77 -8.04
N LEU A 79 -11.70 12.63 -8.96
CA LEU A 79 -12.42 13.83 -9.37
C LEU A 79 -12.69 13.76 -10.88
N ASP A 80 -13.73 14.44 -11.32
CA ASP A 80 -13.99 14.65 -12.75
C ASP A 80 -12.96 15.64 -13.31
N ASP A 81 -11.94 15.13 -14.00
CA ASP A 81 -10.82 15.89 -14.53
C ASP A 81 -11.19 16.84 -15.67
N THR A 82 -12.44 16.78 -16.14
CA THR A 82 -12.97 17.77 -17.10
C THR A 82 -13.41 19.08 -16.44
N LEU A 83 -13.49 19.12 -15.09
CA LEU A 83 -13.81 20.31 -14.34
C LEU A 83 -12.58 21.26 -14.32
N PRO A 84 -12.82 22.57 -14.50
CA PRO A 84 -11.74 23.54 -14.37
C PRO A 84 -11.35 23.76 -12.90
N GLU A 85 -10.09 24.17 -12.66
CA GLU A 85 -9.73 24.77 -11.39
C GLU A 85 -10.25 26.23 -11.33
N PRO A 86 -10.65 26.75 -10.13
CA PRO A 86 -10.54 26.08 -8.83
C PRO A 86 -11.75 25.21 -8.43
N GLU A 87 -12.74 25.05 -9.30
CA GLU A 87 -13.98 24.32 -8.97
C GLU A 87 -13.70 22.86 -8.61
N ARG A 88 -12.85 22.17 -9.37
CA ARG A 88 -12.46 20.78 -9.13
C ARG A 88 -11.87 20.60 -7.74
N GLY A 89 -10.91 21.46 -7.38
CA GLY A 89 -10.27 21.42 -6.06
C GLY A 89 -11.23 21.71 -4.92
N ALA A 90 -12.16 22.67 -5.07
CA ALA A 90 -13.15 23.02 -4.06
C ALA A 90 -14.14 21.85 -3.79
N ILE A 91 -14.63 21.20 -4.85
CA ILE A 91 -15.50 20.02 -4.73
C ILE A 91 -14.75 18.87 -4.06
N GLY A 92 -13.51 18.63 -4.44
CA GLY A 92 -12.67 17.59 -3.85
C GLY A 92 -12.46 17.80 -2.35
N LEU A 93 -12.13 19.01 -1.93
CA LEU A 93 -11.93 19.35 -0.53
C LEU A 93 -13.22 19.18 0.28
N GLU A 94 -14.35 19.69 -0.23
CA GLU A 94 -15.64 19.54 0.45
C GLU A 94 -16.04 18.06 0.59
N LEU A 95 -15.78 17.24 -0.43
CA LEU A 95 -16.01 15.79 -0.38
C LEU A 95 -15.15 15.12 0.69
N VAL A 96 -13.84 15.41 0.73
CA VAL A 96 -12.93 14.85 1.74
C VAL A 96 -13.35 15.23 3.15
N GLU A 97 -13.66 16.51 3.40
CA GLU A 97 -14.03 16.99 4.73
C GLU A 97 -15.36 16.39 5.22
N LYS A 98 -16.40 16.42 4.39
CA LYS A 98 -17.72 15.87 4.75
C LYS A 98 -17.67 14.37 5.00
N ALA A 99 -17.02 13.64 4.10
CA ALA A 99 -16.92 12.20 4.21
C ALA A 99 -16.08 11.79 5.43
N THR A 100 -14.94 12.45 5.67
CA THR A 100 -14.09 12.18 6.84
C THR A 100 -14.84 12.45 8.14
N ALA A 101 -15.56 13.57 8.25
CA ALA A 101 -16.34 13.92 9.45
C ALA A 101 -17.46 12.90 9.75
N ALA A 102 -17.96 12.21 8.72
CA ALA A 102 -19.02 11.20 8.89
C ALA A 102 -18.46 9.79 9.18
N VAL A 103 -17.28 9.45 8.66
CA VAL A 103 -16.75 8.08 8.70
C VAL A 103 -15.71 7.90 9.79
N VAL A 104 -14.87 8.89 10.03
CA VAL A 104 -13.80 8.82 11.03
C VAL A 104 -14.29 9.40 12.36
N PRO A 105 -14.28 8.62 13.46
CA PRO A 105 -14.72 9.11 14.75
C PRO A 105 -13.92 10.34 15.19
N ALA A 106 -14.60 11.30 15.81
CA ALA A 106 -13.95 12.50 16.33
C ALA A 106 -12.84 12.15 17.33
N GLY A 107 -11.66 12.72 17.15
CA GLY A 107 -10.48 12.46 17.99
C GLY A 107 -9.72 11.17 17.63
N SER A 108 -10.19 10.40 16.65
CA SER A 108 -9.41 9.28 16.11
C SER A 108 -8.44 9.77 15.04
N PRO A 109 -7.28 9.11 14.90
CA PRO A 109 -6.37 9.35 13.77
C PRO A 109 -7.10 9.18 12.43
N ARG A 110 -6.81 10.08 11.48
CA ARG A 110 -7.32 9.90 10.12
C ARG A 110 -6.59 8.74 9.44
N PRO A 111 -7.31 7.81 8.79
CA PRO A 111 -6.67 6.78 7.98
C PRO A 111 -5.81 7.40 6.89
N GLU A 112 -4.67 6.79 6.64
CA GLU A 112 -3.73 7.18 5.61
C GLU A 112 -4.39 7.18 4.22
N TYR A 113 -4.03 8.14 3.36
CA TYR A 113 -4.44 8.17 1.97
C TYR A 113 -3.35 7.55 1.10
N GLY A 114 -3.66 6.46 0.44
CA GLY A 114 -2.80 5.81 -0.53
C GLY A 114 -3.40 5.82 -1.93
N ARG A 115 -2.56 6.08 -2.94
CA ARG A 115 -3.01 6.05 -4.34
C ARG A 115 -1.99 5.36 -5.23
N PHE A 116 -2.49 4.48 -6.08
CA PHE A 116 -1.72 3.91 -7.18
C PHE A 116 -1.74 4.84 -8.39
N ILE A 117 -0.58 4.99 -9.02
CA ILE A 117 -0.35 5.92 -10.13
C ILE A 117 0.53 5.27 -11.19
N PRO A 118 0.48 5.71 -12.46
CA PRO A 118 1.38 5.20 -13.49
C PRO A 118 2.86 5.34 -13.11
N PRO A 119 3.74 4.43 -13.56
CA PRO A 119 5.15 4.45 -13.17
C PRO A 119 5.90 5.69 -13.69
N ASP A 120 5.45 6.25 -14.79
CA ASP A 120 6.00 7.39 -15.52
C ASP A 120 5.12 8.65 -15.44
N TRP A 121 4.23 8.74 -14.45
CA TRP A 121 3.23 9.80 -14.32
C TRP A 121 3.77 11.23 -14.42
N ARG A 122 5.05 11.46 -14.10
CA ARG A 122 5.68 12.78 -14.21
C ARG A 122 6.09 13.14 -15.63
N GLU A 123 6.19 12.15 -16.53
CA GLU A 123 6.62 12.33 -17.93
C GLU A 123 5.42 12.70 -18.83
N ASP A 124 4.21 12.26 -18.45
CA ASP A 124 2.96 12.66 -19.11
C ASP A 124 2.35 13.88 -18.41
N PRO A 125 2.23 15.03 -19.09
CA PRO A 125 1.65 16.24 -18.50
C PRO A 125 0.20 16.08 -18.05
N ALA A 126 -0.61 15.26 -18.74
CA ALA A 126 -2.00 15.02 -18.36
C ALA A 126 -2.10 14.17 -17.08
N GLU A 127 -1.36 13.06 -17.01
CA GLU A 127 -1.29 12.22 -15.81
C GLU A 127 -0.72 13.00 -14.61
N ARG A 128 0.31 13.82 -14.86
CA ARG A 128 0.90 14.66 -13.81
C ARG A 128 -0.13 15.62 -13.23
N GLU A 129 -0.90 16.34 -14.07
CA GLU A 129 -1.95 17.24 -13.60
C GLU A 129 -3.02 16.49 -12.79
N ILE A 130 -3.43 15.31 -13.23
CA ILE A 130 -4.39 14.45 -12.52
C ILE A 130 -3.86 14.09 -11.13
N VAL A 131 -2.64 13.60 -11.02
CA VAL A 131 -2.03 13.19 -9.75
C VAL A 131 -1.82 14.38 -8.82
N GLU A 132 -1.23 15.47 -9.34
CA GLU A 132 -0.98 16.69 -8.56
C GLU A 132 -2.27 17.34 -8.06
N ALA A 133 -3.37 17.28 -8.83
CA ALA A 133 -4.66 17.79 -8.38
C ALA A 133 -5.17 17.04 -7.13
N ARG A 134 -5.01 15.71 -7.07
CA ARG A 134 -5.38 14.92 -5.88
C ARG A 134 -4.48 15.26 -4.69
N ILE A 135 -3.18 15.37 -4.90
CA ILE A 135 -2.22 15.76 -3.87
C ILE A 135 -2.60 17.14 -3.31
N ARG A 136 -2.84 18.14 -4.16
CA ARG A 136 -3.23 19.50 -3.73
C ARG A 136 -4.49 19.51 -2.84
N VAL A 137 -5.49 18.69 -3.19
CA VAL A 137 -6.71 18.60 -2.36
C VAL A 137 -6.41 17.97 -1.00
N MET A 138 -5.62 16.90 -0.96
CA MET A 138 -5.24 16.27 0.30
C MET A 138 -4.38 17.20 1.15
N GLU A 139 -3.43 17.92 0.57
CA GLU A 139 -2.65 18.95 1.27
C GLU A 139 -3.55 20.08 1.82
N ALA A 140 -4.55 20.52 1.05
CA ALA A 140 -5.52 21.51 1.51
C ALA A 140 -6.38 20.99 2.69
N SER A 141 -6.58 19.68 2.80
CA SER A 141 -7.24 19.04 3.95
C SER A 141 -6.31 18.81 5.15
N GLY A 142 -5.05 19.24 5.06
CA GLY A 142 -4.02 19.12 6.10
C GLY A 142 -3.15 17.86 6.01
N ALA A 143 -3.26 17.06 4.94
CA ALA A 143 -2.35 15.94 4.73
C ALA A 143 -0.98 16.41 4.23
N ARG A 144 0.03 15.60 4.49
CA ARG A 144 1.36 15.74 3.88
C ARG A 144 1.80 14.45 3.21
N MET A 145 2.63 14.57 2.19
CA MET A 145 3.27 13.41 1.57
C MET A 145 4.17 12.71 2.60
N LEU A 146 3.93 11.42 2.81
CA LEU A 146 4.80 10.56 3.60
C LEU A 146 5.85 9.93 2.70
N VAL A 147 5.43 9.25 1.64
CA VAL A 147 6.32 8.48 0.77
C VAL A 147 5.74 8.29 -0.63
N GLU A 148 6.61 8.16 -1.62
CA GLU A 148 6.30 7.57 -2.92
C GLU A 148 7.02 6.22 -3.01
N ARG A 149 6.32 5.19 -3.52
CA ARG A 149 6.78 3.81 -3.55
C ARG A 149 6.79 3.26 -4.98
N LEU A 150 7.76 2.41 -5.26
CA LEU A 150 7.76 1.55 -6.43
C LEU A 150 6.87 0.34 -6.15
N ARG A 151 5.96 0.03 -7.06
CA ARG A 151 5.23 -1.23 -7.08
C ARG A 151 5.87 -2.15 -8.13
N LEU A 152 6.28 -3.30 -7.69
CA LEU A 152 7.16 -4.20 -8.42
C LEU A 152 6.45 -5.52 -8.69
N GLU A 153 6.71 -6.11 -9.84
CA GLU A 153 6.13 -7.38 -10.25
C GLU A 153 7.19 -8.30 -10.83
N TRP A 154 7.28 -9.51 -10.29
CA TRP A 154 7.92 -10.64 -10.93
C TRP A 154 6.86 -11.48 -11.64
N ARG A 155 7.17 -12.00 -12.83
CA ARG A 155 6.26 -12.82 -13.63
C ARG A 155 6.82 -14.21 -13.87
N ALA A 156 5.94 -15.21 -13.96
CA ALA A 156 6.30 -16.57 -14.31
C ALA A 156 7.11 -16.61 -15.62
N GLY A 157 8.17 -17.40 -15.62
CA GLY A 157 9.15 -17.44 -16.71
C GLY A 157 10.35 -16.52 -16.52
N THR A 158 10.30 -15.57 -15.58
CA THR A 158 11.50 -14.82 -15.18
C THR A 158 12.44 -15.75 -14.41
N PRO A 159 13.71 -15.87 -14.79
CA PRO A 159 14.64 -16.74 -14.08
C PRO A 159 14.85 -16.31 -12.64
N VAL A 160 14.77 -17.25 -11.70
CA VAL A 160 15.22 -17.04 -10.32
C VAL A 160 16.65 -17.59 -10.22
N PRO A 161 17.62 -16.80 -9.74
CA PRO A 161 18.99 -17.26 -9.58
C PRO A 161 19.06 -18.54 -8.73
N PRO A 162 19.97 -19.47 -9.03
CA PRO A 162 20.20 -20.64 -8.18
C PRO A 162 20.69 -20.21 -6.79
N ASP A 163 20.59 -21.10 -5.83
CA ASP A 163 21.17 -20.89 -4.51
C ASP A 163 22.70 -20.69 -4.65
N SER A 164 23.18 -19.60 -4.08
CA SER A 164 24.62 -19.26 -4.09
C SER A 164 25.44 -20.09 -3.09
N GLY A 165 24.79 -20.77 -2.15
CA GLY A 165 25.42 -21.49 -1.04
C GLY A 165 26.06 -20.57 0.03
N ARG A 166 25.91 -19.24 -0.07
CA ARG A 166 26.46 -18.29 0.91
C ARG A 166 25.64 -18.23 2.21
N LEU A 167 24.35 -18.54 2.12
CA LEU A 167 23.40 -18.50 3.20
C LEU A 167 22.70 -19.84 3.39
N VAL A 168 22.34 -20.13 4.61
CA VAL A 168 21.43 -21.22 4.98
C VAL A 168 20.10 -20.61 5.41
N PHE A 169 19.00 -21.22 4.95
CA PHE A 169 17.67 -20.71 5.25
C PHE A 169 16.93 -21.68 6.17
N ARG A 170 16.45 -21.16 7.30
CA ARG A 170 15.54 -21.86 8.21
C ARG A 170 14.18 -21.20 8.24
N GLN A 171 13.18 -21.91 8.73
CA GLN A 171 11.88 -21.31 8.99
C GLN A 171 11.94 -20.36 10.20
N VAL A 172 11.08 -19.32 10.16
CA VAL A 172 10.82 -18.48 11.33
C VAL A 172 10.08 -19.30 12.37
N SER A 173 10.59 -19.37 13.60
CA SER A 173 10.02 -20.23 14.66
C SER A 173 8.83 -19.61 15.38
N GLY A 174 8.52 -18.33 15.17
CA GLY A 174 7.37 -17.65 15.75
C GLY A 174 7.51 -16.13 15.77
N ARG A 175 6.54 -15.46 16.43
CA ARG A 175 6.47 -13.99 16.53
C ARG A 175 7.78 -13.41 17.07
N GLU A 176 8.25 -13.93 18.20
CA GLU A 176 9.43 -13.41 18.89
C GLU A 176 10.71 -13.56 18.05
N ASP A 177 10.87 -14.67 17.32
CA ASP A 177 12.00 -14.90 16.43
C ASP A 177 12.03 -13.86 15.29
N LEU A 178 10.88 -13.53 14.70
CA LEU A 178 10.80 -12.53 13.65
C LEU A 178 10.97 -11.12 14.20
N VAL A 179 10.32 -10.75 15.29
CA VAL A 179 10.42 -9.44 15.92
C VAL A 179 11.85 -9.14 16.35
N ALA A 180 12.57 -10.14 16.89
CA ALA A 180 13.97 -9.99 17.26
C ALA A 180 14.89 -9.68 16.07
N LEU A 181 14.52 -10.11 14.87
CA LEU A 181 15.23 -9.78 13.62
C LEU A 181 14.78 -8.45 13.01
N MET A 182 13.49 -8.14 13.11
CA MET A 182 12.92 -6.89 12.59
C MET A 182 13.45 -5.67 13.37
N ALA A 183 13.51 -5.75 14.69
CA ALA A 183 13.92 -4.62 15.54
C ALA A 183 15.29 -4.02 15.15
N PRO A 184 16.39 -4.78 15.01
CA PRO A 184 17.64 -4.20 14.55
C PRO A 184 17.59 -3.72 13.08
N VAL A 185 16.72 -4.29 12.23
CA VAL A 185 16.55 -3.81 10.85
C VAL A 185 15.93 -2.41 10.80
N MET A 186 15.11 -2.04 11.80
CA MET A 186 14.57 -0.68 11.94
C MET A 186 15.68 0.37 12.12
N GLU A 187 16.82 0.01 12.67
CA GLU A 187 17.96 0.92 12.82
C GLU A 187 18.51 1.32 11.44
N GLY A 188 18.41 2.61 11.10
CA GLY A 188 18.82 3.13 9.80
C GLY A 188 17.96 2.56 8.63
N THR A 189 16.71 2.25 8.90
CA THR A 189 15.76 1.87 7.85
C THR A 189 15.58 2.97 6.81
N LEU A 190 15.38 2.58 5.55
CA LEU A 190 15.01 3.47 4.45
C LEU A 190 13.50 3.42 4.15
N ASP A 191 12.74 2.71 4.97
CA ASP A 191 11.28 2.66 4.91
C ASP A 191 10.68 3.84 5.67
N ALA A 192 9.83 4.61 5.01
CA ALA A 192 9.29 5.86 5.57
C ALA A 192 8.32 5.62 6.72
N HIS A 193 7.52 4.53 6.69
CA HIS A 193 6.64 4.19 7.80
C HIS A 193 7.43 3.80 9.04
N GLY A 194 8.47 2.96 8.87
CA GLY A 194 9.39 2.63 9.96
C GLY A 194 10.12 3.86 10.52
N GLN A 195 10.53 4.80 9.65
CA GLN A 195 11.11 6.07 10.09
C GLN A 195 10.10 6.93 10.87
N ALA A 196 8.84 6.98 10.43
CA ALA A 196 7.78 7.74 11.11
C ALA A 196 7.48 7.13 12.49
N ASP A 197 7.44 5.81 12.62
CA ASP A 197 7.24 5.12 13.89
C ASP A 197 8.37 5.45 14.89
N LEU A 198 9.63 5.37 14.45
CA LEU A 198 10.77 5.76 15.29
C LEU A 198 10.74 7.25 15.66
N ALA A 199 10.35 8.12 14.72
CA ALA A 199 10.25 9.57 14.97
C ALA A 199 9.09 9.92 15.94
N SER A 200 8.04 9.07 16.02
CA SER A 200 6.97 9.22 17.00
C SER A 200 7.37 8.87 18.43
N GLY A 201 8.59 8.35 18.62
CA GLY A 201 9.15 7.98 19.92
C GLY A 201 9.09 6.49 20.25
N LEU A 202 8.62 5.64 19.33
CA LEU A 202 8.70 4.21 19.53
C LEU A 202 10.15 3.74 19.48
N SER A 203 10.51 2.81 20.36
CA SER A 203 11.77 2.06 20.22
C SER A 203 11.72 1.17 18.97
N ALA A 204 12.87 0.77 18.46
CA ALA A 204 12.97 -0.14 17.32
C ALA A 204 12.21 -1.46 17.56
N ARG A 205 12.17 -1.94 18.81
CA ARG A 205 11.42 -3.13 19.18
C ARG A 205 9.90 -2.88 19.13
N GLU A 206 9.43 -1.80 19.74
CA GLU A 206 8.00 -1.44 19.72
C GLU A 206 7.50 -1.21 18.30
N ALA A 207 8.29 -0.56 17.43
CA ALA A 207 7.96 -0.39 16.02
C ALA A 207 7.88 -1.75 15.29
N ALA A 208 8.80 -2.66 15.56
CA ALA A 208 8.78 -4.01 15.00
C ALA A 208 7.58 -4.84 15.49
N GLU A 209 7.22 -4.72 16.78
CA GLU A 209 6.04 -5.38 17.37
C GLU A 209 4.75 -4.84 16.76
N LYS A 210 4.63 -3.52 16.64
CA LYS A 210 3.49 -2.86 15.99
C LYS A 210 3.33 -3.35 14.55
N GLN A 211 4.39 -3.30 13.75
CA GLN A 211 4.35 -3.76 12.37
C GLN A 211 3.97 -5.24 12.27
N TYR A 212 4.52 -6.11 13.14
CA TYR A 212 4.15 -7.50 13.16
C TYR A 212 2.65 -7.68 13.43
N ASP A 213 2.13 -7.00 14.45
CA ASP A 213 0.74 -7.16 14.91
C ASP A 213 -0.26 -6.57 13.90
N GLU A 214 0.07 -5.47 13.24
CA GLU A 214 -0.79 -4.82 12.24
C GLU A 214 -0.75 -5.50 10.86
N GLU A 215 0.43 -5.91 10.38
CA GLU A 215 0.59 -6.41 9.02
C GLU A 215 0.68 -7.93 8.91
N PHE A 216 1.37 -8.61 9.85
CA PHE A 216 1.71 -10.02 9.68
C PHE A 216 0.87 -10.98 10.52
N ALA A 217 0.39 -10.55 11.69
CA ALA A 217 -0.42 -11.39 12.57
C ALA A 217 -1.68 -11.92 11.87
N GLY A 218 -2.33 -11.07 11.06
CA GLY A 218 -3.54 -11.37 10.31
C GLY A 218 -3.34 -12.15 9.00
N LEU A 219 -2.09 -12.34 8.55
CA LEU A 219 -1.83 -13.05 7.30
C LEU A 219 -2.25 -14.51 7.41
N ARG A 220 -3.09 -14.97 6.47
CA ARG A 220 -3.53 -16.38 6.37
C ARG A 220 -2.50 -17.30 5.70
N THR A 221 -1.37 -16.73 5.28
CA THR A 221 -0.28 -17.45 4.64
C THR A 221 0.38 -18.42 5.63
N PRO A 222 0.74 -19.66 5.21
CA PRO A 222 1.49 -20.59 6.04
C PRO A 222 2.78 -19.98 6.57
N ARG A 223 3.01 -20.05 7.88
CA ARG A 223 4.19 -19.49 8.53
C ARG A 223 5.48 -20.20 8.13
N GLU A 224 5.40 -21.44 7.67
CA GLU A 224 6.51 -22.20 7.10
C GLU A 224 7.10 -21.60 5.82
N TRP A 225 6.45 -20.62 5.21
CA TRP A 225 7.04 -19.89 4.09
C TRP A 225 8.07 -18.85 4.53
N TRP A 226 7.98 -18.37 5.75
CA TRP A 226 8.85 -17.32 6.27
C TRP A 226 10.24 -17.85 6.55
N ARG A 227 11.27 -17.13 6.10
CA ARG A 227 12.67 -17.56 6.19
C ARG A 227 13.52 -16.60 6.99
N VAL A 228 14.35 -17.16 7.83
CA VAL A 228 15.53 -16.53 8.38
C VAL A 228 16.73 -16.97 7.53
N ALA A 229 17.55 -16.01 7.14
CA ALA A 229 18.82 -16.24 6.46
C ALA A 229 19.95 -16.21 7.48
N GLU A 230 20.82 -17.23 7.45
CA GLU A 230 21.94 -17.39 8.36
C GLU A 230 23.23 -17.65 7.58
N LEU A 231 24.36 -17.26 8.12
CA LEU A 231 25.63 -17.76 7.66
C LEU A 231 25.74 -19.28 7.95
N PRO A 232 26.66 -20.01 7.30
CA PRO A 232 26.92 -21.41 7.63
C PRO A 232 27.34 -21.65 9.09
N SER A 233 27.75 -20.59 9.80
CA SER A 233 28.04 -20.61 11.24
C SER A 233 26.80 -20.64 12.13
N GLY A 234 25.59 -20.38 11.56
CA GLY A 234 24.35 -20.19 12.29
C GLY A 234 24.11 -18.74 12.73
N GLU A 235 24.94 -17.80 12.34
CA GLU A 235 24.75 -16.38 12.62
C GLU A 235 23.66 -15.80 11.73
N PRO A 236 22.61 -15.15 12.28
CA PRO A 236 21.52 -14.57 11.48
C PRO A 236 22.01 -13.35 10.67
N VAL A 237 21.63 -13.29 9.42
CA VAL A 237 21.97 -12.24 8.44
C VAL A 237 20.76 -11.38 8.10
N GLY A 238 19.57 -11.97 8.07
CA GLY A 238 18.35 -11.29 7.68
C GLY A 238 17.16 -12.24 7.57
N PHE A 239 16.11 -11.77 6.95
CA PHE A 239 14.88 -12.55 6.81
C PHE A 239 14.08 -12.12 5.58
N VAL A 240 13.12 -12.96 5.19
CA VAL A 240 12.09 -12.63 4.21
C VAL A 240 10.75 -13.24 4.64
N VAL A 241 9.67 -12.48 4.42
CA VAL A 241 8.29 -12.85 4.67
C VAL A 241 7.55 -12.99 3.33
N PRO A 242 7.68 -14.15 2.64
CA PRO A 242 6.82 -14.46 1.51
C PRO A 242 5.40 -14.66 2.02
N ALA A 243 4.43 -14.04 1.35
CA ALA A 243 3.04 -14.07 1.79
C ALA A 243 2.08 -14.06 0.60
N ARG A 244 0.80 -14.21 0.91
CA ARG A 244 -0.31 -13.94 -0.01
C ARG A 244 -1.31 -13.06 0.72
N ASN A 245 -1.62 -11.91 0.13
CA ASN A 245 -2.77 -11.12 0.58
C ASN A 245 -4.05 -11.61 -0.11
N ASN A 246 -5.14 -10.86 0.01
CA ASN A 246 -6.42 -11.23 -0.60
C ASN A 246 -6.38 -11.28 -2.14
N TYR A 247 -5.37 -10.68 -2.76
CA TYR A 247 -5.31 -10.45 -4.20
C TYR A 247 -4.13 -11.16 -4.87
N HIS A 248 -2.93 -11.17 -4.23
CA HIS A 248 -1.69 -11.63 -4.87
C HIS A 248 -0.72 -12.32 -3.92
N PRO A 249 0.12 -13.25 -4.41
CA PRO A 249 1.38 -13.60 -3.78
C PRO A 249 2.30 -12.38 -3.73
N MET A 250 3.03 -12.20 -2.62
CA MET A 250 3.87 -11.02 -2.43
C MET A 250 5.10 -11.30 -1.54
N ILE A 251 6.14 -10.50 -1.73
CA ILE A 251 7.18 -10.31 -0.70
C ILE A 251 6.63 -9.23 0.24
N SER A 252 6.14 -9.64 1.40
CA SER A 252 5.50 -8.75 2.37
C SER A 252 6.53 -7.91 3.12
N TYR A 253 7.61 -8.53 3.57
CA TYR A 253 8.72 -7.85 4.21
C TYR A 253 10.05 -8.57 3.97
N ILE A 254 11.13 -7.82 3.94
CA ILE A 254 12.48 -8.34 3.74
C ILE A 254 13.49 -7.40 4.40
N GLY A 255 14.48 -7.97 5.07
CA GLY A 255 15.49 -7.15 5.73
C GLY A 255 16.84 -7.86 5.86
N VAL A 256 17.91 -7.05 5.88
CA VAL A 256 19.27 -7.48 6.21
C VAL A 256 19.69 -6.76 7.49
N LEU A 257 20.20 -7.51 8.46
CA LEU A 257 20.69 -6.98 9.72
C LEU A 257 21.83 -5.98 9.47
N PRO A 258 21.93 -4.90 10.27
CA PRO A 258 22.89 -3.82 10.04
C PRO A 258 24.34 -4.29 9.84
N ALA A 259 24.79 -5.26 10.65
CA ALA A 259 26.15 -5.81 10.58
C ALA A 259 26.46 -6.52 9.24
N HIS A 260 25.44 -6.94 8.49
CA HIS A 260 25.56 -7.70 7.25
C HIS A 260 25.18 -6.92 6.01
N ARG A 261 24.83 -5.62 6.14
CA ARG A 261 24.53 -4.74 4.99
C ARG A 261 25.78 -4.53 4.15
N GLY A 262 25.59 -4.27 2.84
CA GLY A 262 26.71 -4.02 1.92
C GLY A 262 27.37 -5.27 1.33
N HIS A 263 27.03 -6.48 1.77
CA HIS A 263 27.60 -7.74 1.29
C HIS A 263 26.78 -8.41 0.16
N GLY A 264 25.69 -7.78 -0.27
CA GLY A 264 24.83 -8.32 -1.35
C GLY A 264 23.93 -9.48 -0.91
N TYR A 265 23.83 -9.78 0.39
CA TYR A 265 22.96 -10.85 0.92
C TYR A 265 21.48 -10.64 0.61
N ILE A 266 21.06 -9.38 0.42
CA ILE A 266 19.68 -9.06 0.08
C ILE A 266 19.21 -9.77 -1.20
N ASP A 267 20.11 -9.99 -2.17
CA ASP A 267 19.78 -10.67 -3.43
C ASP A 267 19.51 -12.17 -3.20
N ASP A 268 20.30 -12.83 -2.34
CA ASP A 268 20.08 -14.24 -1.99
C ASP A 268 18.78 -14.41 -1.20
N ILE A 269 18.50 -13.48 -0.26
CA ILE A 269 17.31 -13.50 0.58
C ILE A 269 16.06 -13.26 -0.28
N LEU A 270 16.10 -12.31 -1.19
CA LEU A 270 14.99 -12.04 -2.13
C LEU A 270 14.78 -13.23 -3.10
N ALA A 271 15.85 -13.83 -3.58
CA ALA A 271 15.78 -15.02 -4.44
C ALA A 271 15.11 -16.19 -3.69
N GLU A 272 15.43 -16.41 -2.41
CA GLU A 272 14.78 -17.44 -1.60
C GLU A 272 13.28 -17.14 -1.42
N GLY A 273 12.91 -15.92 -1.06
CA GLY A 273 11.51 -15.54 -0.95
C GLY A 273 10.74 -15.77 -2.26
N THR A 274 11.35 -15.44 -3.38
CA THR A 274 10.79 -15.70 -4.71
C THR A 274 10.67 -17.20 -5.00
N ARG A 275 11.67 -18.02 -4.67
CA ARG A 275 11.62 -19.49 -4.81
C ARG A 275 10.49 -20.10 -3.98
N VAL A 276 10.32 -19.67 -2.73
CA VAL A 276 9.24 -20.15 -1.86
C VAL A 276 7.87 -19.90 -2.50
N LEU A 277 7.66 -18.72 -3.07
CA LEU A 277 6.39 -18.38 -3.71
C LEU A 277 6.19 -19.11 -5.04
N THR A 278 7.23 -19.21 -5.87
CA THR A 278 7.14 -19.89 -7.19
C THR A 278 7.00 -21.41 -7.07
N ALA A 279 7.34 -21.99 -5.93
CA ALA A 279 7.07 -23.40 -5.63
C ALA A 279 5.60 -23.68 -5.33
N GLN A 280 4.74 -22.65 -5.21
CA GLN A 280 3.32 -22.81 -4.97
C GLN A 280 2.56 -22.90 -6.31
N ASP A 281 1.49 -23.70 -6.31
CA ASP A 281 0.68 -23.89 -7.52
C ASP A 281 0.04 -22.57 -7.99
N GLY A 282 0.04 -22.38 -9.31
CA GLY A 282 -0.68 -21.28 -9.97
C GLY A 282 -0.11 -19.88 -9.73
N VAL A 283 1.14 -19.76 -9.28
CA VAL A 283 1.78 -18.44 -9.12
C VAL A 283 2.31 -17.94 -10.46
N GLU A 284 1.53 -17.08 -11.10
CA GLU A 284 1.90 -16.42 -12.36
C GLU A 284 2.63 -15.10 -12.14
N ARG A 285 2.44 -14.47 -10.97
CA ARG A 285 3.06 -13.18 -10.60
C ARG A 285 3.31 -13.09 -9.11
N ILE A 286 4.34 -12.34 -8.72
CA ILE A 286 4.63 -11.97 -7.33
C ILE A 286 4.74 -10.46 -7.26
N ARG A 287 4.04 -9.87 -6.29
CA ARG A 287 4.06 -8.42 -6.05
C ARG A 287 5.05 -8.08 -4.94
N ALA A 288 5.60 -6.89 -5.03
CA ALA A 288 6.41 -6.28 -3.98
C ALA A 288 6.30 -4.76 -4.06
N ALA A 289 6.65 -4.07 -2.99
CA ALA A 289 6.79 -2.63 -2.97
C ALA A 289 8.07 -2.24 -2.23
N THR A 290 8.64 -1.10 -2.59
CA THR A 290 9.73 -0.47 -1.83
C THR A 290 9.66 1.03 -2.03
N ASP A 291 10.09 1.80 -1.07
CA ASP A 291 10.11 3.25 -1.16
C ASP A 291 11.03 3.71 -2.28
N LEU A 292 10.63 4.76 -2.98
CA LEU A 292 11.42 5.34 -4.08
C LEU A 292 12.84 5.72 -3.62
N GLY A 293 12.97 6.17 -2.38
CA GLY A 293 14.26 6.49 -1.74
C GLY A 293 15.09 5.28 -1.35
N ASN A 294 14.51 4.07 -1.28
CA ASN A 294 15.23 2.84 -0.96
C ASN A 294 15.91 2.26 -2.20
N VAL A 295 16.87 3.02 -2.73
CA VAL A 295 17.61 2.67 -3.96
C VAL A 295 18.32 1.30 -3.88
N PRO A 296 18.93 0.89 -2.76
CA PRO A 296 19.54 -0.44 -2.64
C PRO A 296 18.53 -1.56 -2.88
N MET A 297 17.33 -1.47 -2.26
CA MET A 297 16.30 -2.49 -2.40
C MET A 297 15.70 -2.50 -3.83
N ALA A 298 15.44 -1.33 -4.40
CA ALA A 298 14.97 -1.19 -5.78
C ALA A 298 15.94 -1.86 -6.77
N LYS A 299 17.25 -1.67 -6.60
CA LYS A 299 18.28 -2.33 -7.42
C LYS A 299 18.31 -3.85 -7.23
N SER A 300 18.06 -4.35 -6.02
CA SER A 300 17.98 -5.80 -5.77
C SER A 300 16.78 -6.40 -6.50
N PHE A 301 15.61 -5.81 -6.39
CA PHE A 301 14.43 -6.23 -7.14
C PHE A 301 14.70 -6.27 -8.64
N ALA A 302 15.32 -5.22 -9.21
CA ALA A 302 15.63 -5.16 -10.63
C ALA A 302 16.61 -6.28 -11.08
N ARG A 303 17.64 -6.59 -10.26
CA ARG A 303 18.58 -7.70 -10.57
C ARG A 303 17.89 -9.07 -10.58
N LEU A 304 16.85 -9.24 -9.78
CA LEU A 304 16.06 -10.48 -9.75
C LEU A 304 14.90 -10.49 -10.76
N GLY A 305 14.84 -9.51 -11.66
CA GLY A 305 13.87 -9.45 -12.74
C GLY A 305 12.49 -8.94 -12.35
N TYR A 306 12.35 -8.32 -11.18
CA TYR A 306 11.15 -7.57 -10.84
C TYR A 306 11.11 -6.27 -11.64
N VAL A 307 9.96 -5.97 -12.24
CA VAL A 307 9.73 -4.77 -13.06
C VAL A 307 8.84 -3.80 -12.31
N ASN A 308 9.19 -2.52 -12.32
CA ASN A 308 8.29 -1.47 -11.83
C ASN A 308 7.14 -1.31 -12.83
N PHE A 309 5.93 -1.71 -12.44
CA PHE A 309 4.74 -1.65 -13.30
C PHE A 309 3.80 -0.52 -12.92
N GLU A 310 3.96 0.03 -11.73
CA GLU A 310 3.11 1.07 -11.14
C GLU A 310 3.88 1.75 -10.00
N ARG A 311 3.42 2.90 -9.56
CA ARG A 311 3.87 3.53 -8.32
C ARG A 311 2.71 3.68 -7.36
N ALA A 312 3.02 3.98 -6.11
CA ALA A 312 2.05 4.42 -5.12
C ALA A 312 2.63 5.65 -4.41
N PHE A 313 1.76 6.46 -3.84
CA PHE A 313 2.15 7.39 -2.80
C PHE A 313 1.21 7.28 -1.62
N ASP A 314 1.74 7.59 -0.45
CA ASP A 314 1.01 7.58 0.81
C ASP A 314 1.10 8.96 1.45
N MET A 315 -0.05 9.48 1.92
CA MET A 315 -0.15 10.78 2.59
C MET A 315 -0.82 10.60 3.95
N VAL A 316 -0.34 11.34 4.94
CA VAL A 316 -0.77 11.25 6.34
C VAL A 316 -1.17 12.61 6.87
N TRP A 317 -2.04 12.62 7.87
CA TRP A 317 -2.39 13.80 8.65
C TRP A 317 -1.63 13.75 9.98
N ASP A 318 -0.99 14.87 10.34
CA ASP A 318 -0.35 15.00 11.64
C ASP A 318 -1.42 15.03 12.74
N HIS A 319 -1.13 14.43 13.89
CA HIS A 319 -2.02 14.27 15.03
C HIS A 319 -1.90 15.43 16.01
#